data_e5aa10caa07559a2ce1c019bedf28588
#
_entry.id   e5aa10caa07559a2ce1c019bedf28588
#
_cell.length_a   1.000
_cell.length_b   1.000
_cell.length_c   1.000
_cell.angle_alpha   90.00
_cell.angle_beta   90.00
_cell.angle_gamma   90.00
#
_symmetry.space_group_name_H-M   'P 1'
#
loop_
_entity.id
_entity.type
_entity.pdbx_description
1 polymer ?
#
loop_
_entity_poly.entity_id
_entity_poly.type
_entity_poly.pdbx_seq_one_letter_code
_entity_poly.pdbx_strand_id
1 'polypeptide(L)'
;MALHLSPTQLHDLPAHTLVEAYRSRALSPVEVTQAVLAHIDRWEPHLHATYLLRPEHALEQARASEQRWLQGAPLGTLDGVPTTIKENIATQGDPVPLGTAAVTLAPAAADAPPAARLREAGSVLVAKTTMPDYGMLSSGLSSFHALARNPWDLRTTPGGSSAGGGAAAAAGYGPLHIGTDIGGSLRLPA
;
A
#
# COMPACT_ATOMS: atom_id res chain seq x y z
N MET A 1 15.55 -6.01 24.99
CA MET A 1 15.73 -4.55 24.86
C MET A 1 14.45 -4.01 24.24
N ALA A 2 13.60 -3.34 25.01
CA ALA A 2 12.34 -2.78 24.50
C ALA A 2 12.66 -1.65 23.52
N LEU A 3 12.18 -1.75 22.28
CA LEU A 3 12.24 -0.67 21.30
C LEU A 3 11.28 0.44 21.77
N HIS A 4 11.82 1.49 22.39
CA HIS A 4 11.06 2.72 22.65
C HIS A 4 10.95 3.52 21.35
N LEU A 5 10.04 3.09 20.45
CA LEU A 5 9.70 3.83 19.24
C LEU A 5 8.55 4.78 19.57
N SER A 6 8.67 6.04 19.12
CA SER A 6 7.52 6.93 19.16
C SER A 6 6.43 6.40 18.20
N PRO A 7 5.13 6.59 18.51
CA PRO A 7 4.05 6.19 17.59
C PRO A 7 4.21 6.74 16.16
N THR A 8 4.90 7.86 16.02
CA THR A 8 5.18 8.52 14.73
C THR A 8 6.23 7.81 13.86
N GLN A 9 6.89 6.78 14.35
CA GLN A 9 7.93 6.03 13.62
C GLN A 9 7.49 4.61 13.24
N LEU A 10 6.30 4.16 13.66
CA LEU A 10 5.83 2.81 13.40
C LEU A 10 5.61 2.53 11.92
N HIS A 11 5.26 3.56 11.14
CA HIS A 11 5.03 3.45 9.70
C HIS A 11 6.30 3.16 8.89
N ASP A 12 7.51 3.46 9.45
CA ASP A 12 8.82 3.27 8.79
C ASP A 12 9.48 1.94 9.12
N LEU A 13 8.86 1.12 9.98
CA LEU A 13 9.45 -0.14 10.38
C LEU A 13 9.47 -1.15 9.24
N PRO A 14 10.60 -1.85 9.00
CA PRO A 14 10.68 -2.93 8.03
C PRO A 14 9.70 -4.07 8.34
N ALA A 15 9.20 -4.75 7.31
CA ALA A 15 8.22 -5.83 7.46
C ALA A 15 8.67 -6.95 8.43
N HIS A 16 9.95 -7.35 8.37
CA HIS A 16 10.48 -8.38 9.28
C HIS A 16 10.46 -7.93 10.74
N THR A 17 10.79 -6.65 11.01
CA THR A 17 10.74 -6.06 12.35
C THR A 17 9.31 -6.03 12.89
N LEU A 18 8.33 -5.68 12.03
CA LEU A 18 6.90 -5.72 12.40
C LEU A 18 6.47 -7.14 12.79
N VAL A 19 6.80 -8.13 11.98
CA VAL A 19 6.43 -9.54 12.24
C VAL A 19 7.04 -10.05 13.54
N GLU A 20 8.30 -9.71 13.84
CA GLU A 20 8.93 -10.05 15.12
C GLU A 20 8.26 -9.35 16.30
N ALA A 21 7.91 -8.07 16.13
CA ALA A 21 7.20 -7.30 17.15
C ALA A 21 5.78 -7.86 17.40
N TYR A 22 5.06 -8.30 16.37
CA TYR A 22 3.75 -8.96 16.52
C TYR A 22 3.88 -10.31 17.25
N ARG A 23 4.87 -11.11 16.87
CA ARG A 23 5.16 -12.40 17.52
C ARG A 23 5.49 -12.24 19.02
N SER A 24 6.28 -11.25 19.36
CA SER A 24 6.64 -10.94 20.75
C SER A 24 5.58 -10.13 21.51
N ARG A 25 4.50 -9.70 20.83
CA ARG A 25 3.46 -8.82 21.37
C ARG A 25 3.99 -7.46 21.83
N ALA A 26 5.11 -7.02 21.27
CA ALA A 26 5.66 -5.68 21.53
C ALA A 26 4.90 -4.58 20.78
N LEU A 27 4.27 -4.93 19.64
CA LEU A 27 3.36 -4.09 18.86
C LEU A 27 2.17 -4.94 18.42
N SER A 28 1.08 -4.26 18.05
CA SER A 28 -0.06 -4.90 17.41
C SER A 28 -0.19 -4.48 15.93
N PRO A 29 -0.76 -5.35 15.06
CA PRO A 29 -1.13 -4.95 13.70
C PRO A 29 -2.05 -3.73 13.65
N VAL A 30 -2.90 -3.53 14.67
CA VAL A 30 -3.81 -2.39 14.76
C VAL A 30 -3.05 -1.09 14.98
N GLU A 31 -2.12 -1.05 15.95
CA GLU A 31 -1.30 0.14 16.23
C GLU A 31 -0.49 0.57 15.01
N VAL A 32 0.14 -0.39 14.33
CA VAL A 32 0.93 -0.11 13.12
C VAL A 32 0.05 0.37 11.98
N THR A 33 -1.09 -0.28 11.74
CA THR A 33 -2.02 0.15 10.68
C THR A 33 -2.57 1.55 10.95
N GLN A 34 -2.89 1.89 12.19
CA GLN A 34 -3.31 3.24 12.57
C GLN A 34 -2.22 4.27 12.31
N ALA A 35 -0.96 3.96 12.66
CA ALA A 35 0.17 4.85 12.40
C ALA A 35 0.39 5.08 10.90
N VAL A 36 0.32 4.02 10.09
CA VAL A 36 0.41 4.10 8.61
C VAL A 36 -0.73 4.95 8.05
N LEU A 37 -1.98 4.70 8.45
CA LEU A 37 -3.14 5.47 7.96
C LEU A 37 -3.06 6.95 8.35
N ALA A 38 -2.66 7.27 9.57
CA ALA A 38 -2.45 8.65 10.01
C ALA A 38 -1.33 9.35 9.23
N HIS A 39 -0.28 8.60 8.87
CA HIS A 39 0.80 9.13 8.05
C HIS A 39 0.37 9.37 6.60
N ILE A 40 -0.40 8.46 6.02
CA ILE A 40 -1.02 8.63 4.70
C ILE A 40 -1.92 9.89 4.70
N ASP A 41 -2.82 10.02 5.66
CA ASP A 41 -3.74 11.17 5.75
C ASP A 41 -3.01 12.51 5.75
N ARG A 42 -1.85 12.57 6.40
CA ARG A 42 -1.01 13.78 6.45
C ARG A 42 -0.38 14.15 5.10
N TRP A 43 0.09 13.15 4.33
CA TRP A 43 0.92 13.39 3.14
C TRP A 43 0.18 13.23 1.82
N GLU A 44 -0.89 12.44 1.78
CA GLU A 44 -1.65 12.16 0.56
C GLU A 44 -2.20 13.41 -0.15
N PRO A 45 -2.64 14.48 0.55
CA PRO A 45 -3.06 15.72 -0.10
C PRO A 45 -1.97 16.40 -0.94
N HIS A 46 -0.71 16.06 -0.73
CA HIS A 46 0.43 16.60 -1.45
C HIS A 46 0.99 15.64 -2.50
N LEU A 47 0.83 14.35 -2.31
CA LEU A 47 1.50 13.32 -3.11
C LEU A 47 0.62 12.70 -4.18
N HIS A 48 -0.68 12.58 -3.94
CA HIS A 48 -1.63 11.89 -4.83
C HIS A 48 -1.14 10.50 -5.25
N ALA A 49 -0.57 9.77 -4.27
CA ALA A 49 0.01 8.45 -4.48
C ALA A 49 -1.05 7.34 -4.50
N THR A 50 -2.20 7.58 -3.86
CA THR A 50 -3.25 6.57 -3.71
C THR A 50 -4.46 6.87 -4.60
N TYR A 51 -5.05 5.80 -5.12
CA TYR A 51 -6.31 5.82 -5.85
C TYR A 51 -7.49 5.54 -4.93
N LEU A 52 -7.33 4.52 -4.09
CA LEU A 52 -8.39 4.05 -3.19
C LEU A 52 -7.80 3.76 -1.83
N LEU A 53 -8.31 4.47 -0.84
CA LEU A 53 -7.98 4.28 0.57
C LEU A 53 -9.25 3.82 1.30
N ARG A 54 -9.14 2.73 2.10
CA ARG A 54 -10.26 2.16 2.88
C ARG A 54 -9.84 1.95 4.33
N PRO A 55 -9.76 3.00 5.14
CA PRO A 55 -9.22 2.92 6.51
C PRO A 55 -9.95 1.90 7.39
N GLU A 56 -11.29 1.87 7.33
CA GLU A 56 -12.11 0.96 8.14
C GLU A 56 -11.82 -0.49 7.80
N HIS A 57 -11.76 -0.82 6.49
CA HIS A 57 -11.47 -2.17 6.02
C HIS A 57 -10.03 -2.62 6.37
N ALA A 58 -9.06 -1.71 6.26
CA ALA A 58 -7.69 -1.98 6.69
C ALA A 58 -7.62 -2.27 8.20
N LEU A 59 -8.34 -1.50 9.01
CA LEU A 59 -8.41 -1.72 10.46
C LEU A 59 -9.16 -3.03 10.82
N GLU A 60 -10.16 -3.43 10.06
CA GLU A 60 -10.82 -4.74 10.24
C GLU A 60 -9.84 -5.89 9.98
N GLN A 61 -9.07 -5.81 8.89
CA GLN A 61 -8.01 -6.79 8.59
C GLN A 61 -6.94 -6.82 9.69
N ALA A 62 -6.53 -5.65 10.18
CA ALA A 62 -5.54 -5.53 11.24
C ALA A 62 -6.04 -6.15 12.56
N ARG A 63 -7.29 -5.90 12.96
CA ARG A 63 -7.90 -6.54 14.15
C ARG A 63 -7.96 -8.06 14.00
N ALA A 64 -8.35 -8.56 12.83
CA ALA A 64 -8.37 -9.99 12.57
C ALA A 64 -6.96 -10.61 12.67
N SER A 65 -5.94 -9.93 12.17
CA SER A 65 -4.54 -10.32 12.30
C SER A 65 -4.08 -10.31 13.76
N GLU A 66 -4.38 -9.24 14.51
CA GLU A 66 -4.06 -9.15 15.93
C GLU A 66 -4.60 -10.36 16.72
N GLN A 67 -5.86 -10.73 16.47
CA GLN A 67 -6.45 -11.91 17.12
C GLN A 67 -5.70 -13.20 16.77
N ARG A 68 -5.27 -13.38 15.52
CA ARG A 68 -4.45 -14.53 15.12
C ARG A 68 -3.10 -14.57 15.82
N TRP A 69 -2.42 -13.43 15.94
CA TRP A 69 -1.16 -13.34 16.69
C TRP A 69 -1.33 -13.64 18.18
N LEU A 70 -2.41 -13.17 18.80
CA LEU A 70 -2.73 -13.48 20.18
C LEU A 70 -2.99 -14.98 20.41
N GLN A 71 -3.56 -15.67 19.42
CA GLN A 71 -3.84 -17.11 19.45
C GLN A 71 -2.62 -17.96 19.00
N GLY A 72 -1.51 -17.33 18.56
CA GLY A 72 -0.35 -18.04 18.03
C GLY A 72 -0.57 -18.73 16.68
N ALA A 73 -1.55 -18.27 15.90
CA ALA A 73 -1.97 -18.85 14.63
C ALA A 73 -1.96 -17.82 13.47
N PRO A 74 -0.84 -17.14 13.19
CA PRO A 74 -0.75 -16.22 12.05
C PRO A 74 -0.92 -16.98 10.73
N LEU A 75 -1.49 -16.33 9.71
CA LEU A 75 -1.73 -16.92 8.39
C LEU A 75 -0.44 -17.14 7.59
N GLY A 76 0.56 -16.26 7.79
CA GLY A 76 1.80 -16.34 7.04
C GLY A 76 2.83 -15.32 7.51
N THR A 77 3.90 -15.18 6.73
CA THR A 77 5.03 -14.28 7.03
C THR A 77 4.71 -12.80 6.86
N LEU A 78 3.54 -12.46 6.32
CA LEU A 78 3.08 -11.09 6.11
C LEU A 78 1.83 -10.76 6.92
N ASP A 79 1.43 -11.64 7.86
CA ASP A 79 0.20 -11.43 8.62
C ASP A 79 0.26 -10.15 9.46
N GLY A 80 -0.65 -9.21 9.16
CA GLY A 80 -0.72 -7.90 9.78
C GLY A 80 0.19 -6.83 9.18
N VAL A 81 1.00 -7.15 8.17
CA VAL A 81 1.91 -6.17 7.55
C VAL A 81 1.14 -5.25 6.61
N PRO A 82 1.17 -3.91 6.82
CA PRO A 82 0.55 -2.95 5.92
C PRO A 82 1.19 -2.99 4.53
N THR A 83 0.35 -3.06 3.50
CA THR A 83 0.79 -3.19 2.11
C THR A 83 -0.06 -2.32 1.20
N THR A 84 0.55 -1.64 0.24
CA THR A 84 -0.15 -1.00 -0.88
C THR A 84 -0.04 -1.84 -2.13
N ILE A 85 -1.01 -1.73 -3.03
CA ILE A 85 -1.03 -2.50 -4.28
C ILE A 85 -1.41 -1.59 -5.45
N LYS A 86 -0.68 -1.71 -6.56
CA LYS A 86 -0.95 -0.91 -7.77
C LYS A 86 -2.35 -1.19 -8.30
N GLU A 87 -3.06 -0.17 -8.73
CA GLU A 87 -4.47 -0.24 -9.13
C GLU A 87 -4.79 -1.24 -10.24
N ASN A 88 -3.83 -1.49 -11.18
CA ASN A 88 -4.03 -2.46 -12.26
C ASN A 88 -4.02 -3.93 -11.79
N ILE A 89 -3.60 -4.19 -10.56
CA ILE A 89 -3.73 -5.50 -9.93
C ILE A 89 -5.12 -5.54 -9.28
N ALA A 90 -6.04 -6.25 -9.91
CA ALA A 90 -7.42 -6.32 -9.44
C ALA A 90 -7.50 -6.82 -8.00
N THR A 91 -8.30 -6.15 -7.21
CA THR A 91 -8.75 -6.55 -5.87
C THR A 91 -10.25 -6.67 -5.88
N GLN A 92 -10.77 -7.80 -5.41
CA GLN A 92 -12.20 -8.10 -5.45
C GLN A 92 -13.04 -6.98 -4.83
N GLY A 93 -14.04 -6.52 -5.56
CA GLY A 93 -14.95 -5.45 -5.16
C GLY A 93 -14.45 -4.03 -5.46
N ASP A 94 -13.19 -3.86 -5.86
CA ASP A 94 -12.62 -2.56 -6.20
C ASP A 94 -12.61 -2.34 -7.72
N PRO A 95 -12.93 -1.13 -8.21
CA PRO A 95 -12.77 -0.82 -9.63
C PRO A 95 -11.30 -0.73 -10.05
N VAL A 96 -11.05 -0.97 -11.34
CA VAL A 96 -9.70 -0.92 -11.94
C VAL A 96 -9.70 0.11 -13.07
N PRO A 97 -9.39 1.39 -12.79
CA PRO A 97 -9.42 2.46 -13.79
C PRO A 97 -8.28 2.41 -14.81
N LEU A 98 -7.21 1.64 -14.57
CA LEU A 98 -6.01 1.59 -15.43
C LEU A 98 -5.39 2.97 -15.68
N GLY A 99 -5.47 3.88 -14.72
CA GLY A 99 -4.97 5.25 -14.84
C GLY A 99 -5.69 6.13 -15.85
N THR A 100 -6.79 5.70 -16.45
CA THR A 100 -7.42 6.41 -17.56
C THR A 100 -8.90 6.71 -17.33
N ALA A 101 -9.32 7.90 -17.78
CA ALA A 101 -10.73 8.30 -17.82
C ALA A 101 -11.55 7.57 -18.91
N ALA A 102 -10.91 6.83 -19.80
CA ALA A 102 -11.57 6.12 -20.90
C ALA A 102 -12.21 4.78 -20.49
N VAL A 103 -11.94 4.27 -19.28
CA VAL A 103 -12.46 2.99 -18.81
C VAL A 103 -13.77 3.19 -18.05
N THR A 104 -14.78 2.39 -18.37
CA THR A 104 -15.99 2.29 -17.56
C THR A 104 -15.67 1.52 -16.27
N LEU A 105 -15.86 2.16 -15.12
CA LEU A 105 -15.56 1.57 -13.84
C LEU A 105 -16.59 0.50 -13.46
N ALA A 106 -16.09 -0.69 -13.15
CA ALA A 106 -16.86 -1.78 -12.57
C ALA A 106 -16.04 -2.48 -11.48
N PRO A 107 -16.67 -2.91 -10.38
CA PRO A 107 -15.99 -3.68 -9.36
C PRO A 107 -15.39 -4.97 -9.93
N ALA A 108 -14.14 -5.28 -9.60
CA ALA A 108 -13.51 -6.52 -10.01
C ALA A 108 -14.23 -7.73 -9.38
N ALA A 109 -14.51 -8.73 -10.18
CA ALA A 109 -15.22 -9.94 -9.74
C ALA A 109 -14.39 -10.82 -8.77
N ALA A 110 -13.06 -10.75 -8.89
CA ALA A 110 -12.12 -11.55 -8.09
C ALA A 110 -10.78 -10.81 -7.92
N ASP A 111 -10.02 -11.26 -6.92
CA ASP A 111 -8.62 -10.86 -6.77
C ASP A 111 -7.77 -11.40 -7.92
N ALA A 112 -6.87 -10.58 -8.44
CA ALA A 112 -5.75 -11.08 -9.26
C ALA A 112 -4.78 -11.91 -8.39
N PRO A 113 -3.99 -12.83 -8.98
CA PRO A 113 -3.13 -13.72 -8.21
C PRO A 113 -2.23 -13.04 -7.16
N PRO A 114 -1.59 -11.90 -7.43
CA PRO A 114 -0.80 -11.22 -6.39
C PRO A 114 -1.65 -10.74 -5.20
N ALA A 115 -2.84 -10.20 -5.46
CA ALA A 115 -3.75 -9.75 -4.40
C ALA A 115 -4.25 -10.92 -3.55
N ALA A 116 -4.64 -12.04 -4.20
CA ALA A 116 -5.04 -13.25 -3.51
C ALA A 116 -3.93 -13.79 -2.60
N ARG A 117 -2.67 -13.84 -3.07
CA ARG A 117 -1.53 -14.30 -2.26
C ARG A 117 -1.26 -13.41 -1.06
N LEU A 118 -1.40 -12.08 -1.20
CA LEU A 118 -1.27 -11.15 -0.07
C LEU A 118 -2.34 -11.39 0.99
N ARG A 119 -3.60 -11.58 0.59
CA ARG A 119 -4.69 -11.87 1.53
C ARG A 119 -4.50 -13.21 2.23
N GLU A 120 -4.10 -14.25 1.50
CA GLU A 120 -3.79 -15.57 2.08
C GLU A 120 -2.64 -15.52 3.07
N ALA A 121 -1.65 -14.65 2.84
CA ALA A 121 -0.54 -14.41 3.76
C ALA A 121 -0.94 -13.49 4.94
N GLY A 122 -2.17 -12.98 4.98
CA GLY A 122 -2.68 -12.14 6.06
C GLY A 122 -2.25 -10.67 6.00
N SER A 123 -1.70 -10.22 4.87
CA SER A 123 -1.28 -8.81 4.71
C SER A 123 -2.49 -7.86 4.80
N VAL A 124 -2.29 -6.70 5.41
CA VAL A 124 -3.28 -5.63 5.50
C VAL A 124 -3.17 -4.72 4.29
N LEU A 125 -4.14 -4.81 3.36
CA LEU A 125 -4.18 -3.93 2.19
C LEU A 125 -4.72 -2.56 2.60
N VAL A 126 -3.81 -1.56 2.69
CA VAL A 126 -4.17 -0.22 3.15
C VAL A 126 -4.65 0.69 2.03
N ALA A 127 -4.09 0.56 0.82
CA ALA A 127 -4.45 1.40 -0.31
C ALA A 127 -4.13 0.75 -1.66
N LYS A 128 -4.83 1.21 -2.70
CA LYS A 128 -4.43 1.02 -4.10
C LYS A 128 -3.69 2.27 -4.58
N THR A 129 -2.56 2.08 -5.26
CA THR A 129 -1.69 3.18 -5.70
C THR A 129 -1.91 3.53 -7.16
N THR A 130 -1.72 4.80 -7.48
CA THR A 130 -1.96 5.38 -8.80
C THR A 130 -0.95 4.94 -9.86
N MET A 131 -1.37 4.99 -11.11
CA MET A 131 -0.56 4.77 -12.30
C MET A 131 -0.99 5.71 -13.43
N PRO A 132 -0.16 5.97 -14.45
CA PRO A 132 -0.56 6.68 -15.66
C PRO A 132 -1.47 5.82 -16.55
N ASP A 133 -2.10 6.49 -17.55
CA ASP A 133 -2.98 5.85 -18.53
C ASP A 133 -2.38 4.55 -19.08
N TYR A 134 -3.09 3.44 -18.85
CA TYR A 134 -2.73 2.07 -19.26
C TYR A 134 -1.30 1.63 -18.86
N GLY A 135 -0.64 2.34 -17.96
CA GLY A 135 0.75 2.07 -17.59
C GLY A 135 1.78 2.42 -18.67
N MET A 136 1.43 3.25 -19.63
CA MET A 136 2.23 3.53 -20.83
C MET A 136 3.23 4.68 -20.67
N LEU A 137 3.27 5.34 -19.52
CA LEU A 137 4.17 6.46 -19.24
C LEU A 137 5.11 6.15 -18.06
N SER A 138 6.33 6.67 -18.13
CA SER A 138 7.31 6.68 -17.03
C SER A 138 7.09 7.88 -16.10
N SER A 139 5.84 8.18 -15.75
CA SER A 139 5.48 9.34 -14.93
C SER A 139 4.20 9.08 -14.14
N GLY A 140 3.84 10.01 -13.23
CA GLY A 140 2.58 10.00 -12.50
C GLY A 140 1.42 10.71 -13.23
N LEU A 141 1.59 11.06 -14.51
CA LEU A 141 0.56 11.74 -15.29
C LEU A 141 -0.55 10.77 -15.71
N SER A 142 -1.80 11.10 -15.39
CA SER A 142 -2.97 10.29 -15.66
C SER A 142 -4.14 11.18 -16.06
N SER A 143 -4.99 10.70 -16.96
CA SER A 143 -6.24 11.38 -17.28
C SER A 143 -7.34 11.15 -16.24
N PHE A 144 -7.15 10.18 -15.35
CA PHE A 144 -8.12 9.81 -14.31
C PHE A 144 -7.72 10.30 -12.90
N HIS A 145 -6.44 10.22 -12.55
CA HIS A 145 -5.95 10.62 -11.23
C HIS A 145 -5.37 12.03 -11.23
N ALA A 146 -5.34 12.68 -10.07
CA ALA A 146 -4.47 13.82 -9.85
C ALA A 146 -3.00 13.40 -10.07
N LEU A 147 -2.16 14.35 -10.49
CA LEU A 147 -0.77 14.10 -10.81
C LEU A 147 0.00 13.63 -9.57
N ALA A 148 0.47 12.39 -9.59
CA ALA A 148 1.32 11.87 -8.52
C ALA A 148 2.65 12.64 -8.44
N ARG A 149 3.06 12.98 -7.22
CA ARG A 149 4.23 13.81 -6.93
C ARG A 149 5.35 13.02 -6.26
N ASN A 150 6.58 13.43 -6.55
CA ASN A 150 7.75 12.88 -5.91
C ASN A 150 7.88 13.45 -4.48
N PRO A 151 7.92 12.62 -3.43
CA PRO A 151 8.05 13.09 -2.05
C PRO A 151 9.32 13.90 -1.77
N TRP A 152 10.40 13.67 -2.52
CA TRP A 152 11.66 14.41 -2.38
C TRP A 152 11.61 15.80 -3.02
N ASP A 153 10.80 15.99 -4.08
CA ASP A 153 10.57 17.26 -4.75
C ASP A 153 9.19 17.26 -5.40
N LEU A 154 8.22 17.90 -4.77
CA LEU A 154 6.83 17.96 -5.23
C LEU A 154 6.64 18.61 -6.61
N ARG A 155 7.67 19.23 -7.18
CA ARG A 155 7.64 19.79 -8.54
C ARG A 155 7.86 18.72 -9.61
N THR A 156 8.35 17.54 -9.23
CA THR A 156 8.70 16.45 -10.13
C THR A 156 7.73 15.27 -10.01
N THR A 157 7.76 14.37 -11.01
CA THR A 157 7.05 13.10 -11.00
C THR A 157 7.88 12.04 -10.25
N PRO A 158 7.25 11.06 -9.60
CA PRO A 158 7.95 9.96 -8.94
C PRO A 158 8.46 8.90 -9.92
N GLY A 159 8.39 9.12 -11.23
CA GLY A 159 8.59 8.05 -12.21
C GLY A 159 7.29 7.29 -12.48
N GLY A 160 7.39 6.10 -13.08
CA GLY A 160 6.22 5.30 -13.46
C GLY A 160 6.59 4.03 -14.24
N SER A 161 5.63 3.20 -14.53
CA SER A 161 4.18 3.39 -14.32
C SER A 161 3.67 3.01 -12.94
N SER A 162 4.48 2.47 -11.99
CA SER A 162 4.09 2.29 -10.59
C SER A 162 4.32 3.59 -9.80
N ALA A 163 3.83 4.70 -10.30
CA ALA A 163 4.10 6.06 -9.82
C ALA A 163 3.67 6.24 -8.36
N GLY A 164 2.43 5.91 -8.04
CA GLY A 164 1.93 5.98 -6.67
C GLY A 164 2.63 5.01 -5.73
N GLY A 165 3.05 3.83 -6.22
CA GLY A 165 3.83 2.87 -5.43
C GLY A 165 5.20 3.39 -5.03
N GLY A 166 5.94 4.02 -5.98
CA GLY A 166 7.22 4.67 -5.71
C GLY A 166 7.08 5.86 -4.75
N ALA A 167 6.07 6.71 -4.97
CA ALA A 167 5.77 7.82 -4.06
C ALA A 167 5.42 7.32 -2.66
N ALA A 168 4.58 6.29 -2.54
CA ALA A 168 4.18 5.70 -1.26
C ALA A 168 5.39 5.10 -0.51
N ALA A 169 6.30 4.42 -1.23
CA ALA A 169 7.52 3.87 -0.66
C ALA A 169 8.43 4.97 -0.10
N ALA A 170 8.70 6.00 -0.90
CA ALA A 170 9.56 7.10 -0.48
C ALA A 170 8.93 7.95 0.64
N ALA A 171 7.60 7.99 0.73
CA ALA A 171 6.87 8.72 1.76
C ALA A 171 6.64 7.90 3.03
N GLY A 172 6.98 6.60 3.08
CA GLY A 172 6.77 5.78 4.29
C GLY A 172 5.32 5.36 4.51
N TYR A 173 4.57 5.01 3.45
CA TYR A 173 3.19 4.49 3.57
C TYR A 173 3.16 3.00 3.93
N GLY A 174 4.07 2.60 4.82
CA GLY A 174 4.27 1.22 5.23
C GLY A 174 5.42 0.53 4.47
N PRO A 175 5.73 -0.72 4.82
CA PRO A 175 6.96 -1.38 4.35
C PRO A 175 6.87 -2.09 3.01
N LEU A 176 5.67 -2.31 2.44
CA LEU A 176 5.50 -3.10 1.22
C LEU A 176 4.60 -2.41 0.20
N HIS A 177 5.08 -2.34 -1.04
CA HIS A 177 4.39 -1.70 -2.16
C HIS A 177 4.46 -2.59 -3.39
N ILE A 178 3.31 -3.15 -3.79
CA ILE A 178 3.25 -4.09 -4.91
C ILE A 178 2.91 -3.34 -6.19
N GLY A 179 3.80 -3.40 -7.15
CA GLY A 179 3.65 -2.81 -8.48
C GLY A 179 3.77 -3.85 -9.60
N THR A 180 3.83 -3.36 -10.84
CA THR A 180 4.04 -4.18 -12.04
C THR A 180 5.17 -3.60 -12.87
N ASP A 181 5.99 -4.45 -13.49
CA ASP A 181 7.12 -4.04 -14.31
C ASP A 181 7.21 -4.91 -15.56
N ILE A 182 6.94 -4.34 -16.73
CA ILE A 182 7.17 -4.98 -18.03
C ILE A 182 8.40 -4.34 -18.69
N GLY A 183 8.48 -3.00 -18.66
CA GLY A 183 9.52 -2.22 -19.34
C GLY A 183 10.27 -1.25 -18.41
N GLY A 184 10.33 -1.51 -17.09
CA GLY A 184 10.97 -0.62 -16.11
C GLY A 184 10.00 0.00 -15.10
N SER A 185 8.73 -0.37 -15.11
CA SER A 185 7.67 0.30 -14.35
C SER A 185 7.73 0.12 -12.82
N LEU A 186 8.67 -0.64 -12.28
CA LEU A 186 9.07 -0.63 -10.87
C LEU A 186 10.46 0.01 -10.70
N ARG A 187 11.38 -0.34 -11.58
CA ARG A 187 12.77 0.11 -11.54
C ARG A 187 12.94 1.61 -11.80
N LEU A 188 12.04 2.22 -12.57
CA LEU A 188 12.07 3.66 -12.85
C LEU A 188 11.59 4.52 -11.66
N PRO A 189 10.51 4.15 -10.93
CA PRO A 189 10.09 4.90 -9.76
C PRO A 189 10.81 4.50 -8.45
N ALA A 190 11.65 3.46 -8.47
CA ALA A 190 12.39 2.99 -7.30
C ALA A 190 13.58 3.88 -6.89
#